data_8f4487f0bf73574c98f7e83701bd3927
#
_entry.id   8f4487f0bf73574c98f7e83701bd3927
#
_cell.length_a   1.000
_cell.length_b   1.000
_cell.length_c   1.000
_cell.angle_alpha   90.00
_cell.angle_beta   90.00
_cell.angle_gamma   90.00
#
_symmetry.space_group_name_H-M   'P 1'
#
loop_
_entity.id
_entity.type
_entity.pdbx_description
1 polymer ?
#
loop_
_entity_poly.entity_id
_entity_poly.type
_entity_poly.pdbx_seq_one_letter_code
_entity_poly.pdbx_strand_id
1 'polypeptide(L)'
;MAPVCAVVVAGGSGQRFGNPGGKQLVNVAGRPLMSWSIRAFDRSDKVGHIVVVCPAERRAEMRRLAIDPFDYDTPISFADAGETRQDSTRAGVHAVPAGFEYVAIHDGARPLITTEAIDHAIDVLVSDRALDGVVCGQPAIDTLKIVDGDNIVETPPRELYWAAQTPQIFSVDAMKRAHAAAIAEGFIGTDDSSLVERMGGRVRCVQSPRDNLKVTVPEDLRPVTAILLGRMAEGEDLHHVQ
;
A
#
# COMPACT_ATOMS: atom_id res chain seq x y z
N MET A 1 -11.00 -19.21 -5.39
CA MET A 1 -10.95 -17.96 -4.64
C MET A 1 -11.00 -16.82 -5.66
N ALA A 2 -11.78 -15.78 -5.44
CA ALA A 2 -11.81 -14.66 -6.38
C ALA A 2 -10.44 -13.96 -6.40
N PRO A 3 -9.87 -13.68 -7.57
CA PRO A 3 -8.56 -13.06 -7.64
C PRO A 3 -8.60 -11.62 -7.10
N VAL A 4 -7.54 -11.23 -6.42
CA VAL A 4 -7.31 -9.86 -5.92
C VAL A 4 -6.54 -9.08 -6.97
N CYS A 5 -6.90 -7.83 -7.19
CA CYS A 5 -6.09 -6.87 -7.94
C CYS A 5 -5.34 -5.97 -6.96
N ALA A 6 -4.02 -5.89 -7.08
CA ALA A 6 -3.22 -4.94 -6.32
C ALA A 6 -3.22 -3.57 -6.99
N VAL A 7 -3.32 -2.50 -6.19
CA VAL A 7 -3.16 -1.11 -6.63
C VAL A 7 -1.96 -0.51 -5.90
N VAL A 8 -0.82 -0.42 -6.57
CA VAL A 8 0.42 0.13 -6.02
C VAL A 8 0.47 1.63 -6.30
N VAL A 9 0.28 2.44 -5.25
CA VAL A 9 0.26 3.91 -5.36
C VAL A 9 1.68 4.46 -5.35
N ALA A 10 2.10 4.96 -6.50
CA ALA A 10 3.44 5.49 -6.76
C ALA A 10 3.44 6.96 -7.24
N GLY A 11 2.29 7.66 -7.14
CA GLY A 11 2.08 9.01 -7.68
C GLY A 11 2.62 10.16 -6.83
N GLY A 12 3.08 9.90 -5.61
CA GLY A 12 3.52 10.97 -4.70
C GLY A 12 4.74 11.74 -5.21
N SER A 13 4.69 13.08 -5.14
CA SER A 13 5.75 14.00 -5.59
C SER A 13 7.09 13.83 -4.86
N GLY A 14 7.11 13.16 -3.71
CA GLY A 14 8.33 12.98 -2.93
C GLY A 14 8.95 14.27 -2.36
N GLN A 15 8.17 15.36 -2.21
CA GLN A 15 8.66 16.66 -1.73
C GLN A 15 9.51 16.56 -0.45
N ARG A 16 9.04 15.76 0.53
CA ARG A 16 9.78 15.52 1.79
C ARG A 16 11.06 14.71 1.60
N PHE A 17 11.17 14.00 0.49
CA PHE A 17 12.34 13.20 0.16
C PHE A 17 13.44 14.02 -0.54
N GLY A 18 13.12 15.22 -1.04
CA GLY A 18 14.08 16.15 -1.64
C GLY A 18 14.67 15.72 -2.99
N ASN A 19 14.14 14.67 -3.62
CA ASN A 19 14.60 14.22 -4.93
C ASN A 19 13.60 14.62 -6.02
N PRO A 20 13.98 15.45 -7.02
CA PRO A 20 13.11 15.84 -8.13
C PRO A 20 12.54 14.65 -8.92
N GLY A 21 13.27 13.54 -8.97
CA GLY A 21 12.83 12.28 -9.57
C GLY A 21 11.86 11.46 -8.70
N GLY A 22 11.46 11.96 -7.52
CA GLY A 22 10.66 11.22 -6.56
C GLY A 22 11.42 10.02 -5.96
N LYS A 23 10.88 9.43 -4.90
CA LYS A 23 11.54 8.33 -4.17
C LYS A 23 11.30 6.94 -4.77
N GLN A 24 10.29 6.79 -5.62
CA GLN A 24 9.84 5.49 -6.11
C GLN A 24 10.89 4.73 -6.94
N LEU A 25 11.75 5.48 -7.62
CA LEU A 25 12.82 4.95 -8.47
C LEU A 25 14.21 4.97 -7.81
N VAL A 26 14.30 5.37 -6.54
CA VAL A 26 15.57 5.29 -5.80
C VAL A 26 15.96 3.83 -5.66
N ASN A 27 17.22 3.53 -6.01
CA ASN A 27 17.75 2.16 -5.89
C ASN A 27 17.94 1.81 -4.41
N VAL A 28 17.36 0.68 -4.00
CA VAL A 28 17.46 0.13 -2.65
C VAL A 28 17.77 -1.36 -2.79
N ALA A 29 18.88 -1.82 -2.27
CA ALA A 29 19.32 -3.21 -2.36
C ALA A 29 19.22 -3.79 -3.79
N GLY A 30 19.65 -3.01 -4.80
CA GLY A 30 19.74 -3.45 -6.20
C GLY A 30 18.49 -3.24 -7.05
N ARG A 31 17.36 -2.77 -6.47
CA ARG A 31 16.10 -2.53 -7.19
C ARG A 31 15.53 -1.15 -6.87
N PRO A 32 14.74 -0.53 -7.76
CA PRO A 32 13.92 0.63 -7.44
C PRO A 32 12.99 0.36 -6.25
N LEU A 33 12.79 1.36 -5.39
CA LEU A 33 12.00 1.24 -4.17
C LEU A 33 10.64 0.57 -4.40
N MET A 34 9.87 1.04 -5.40
CA MET A 34 8.55 0.50 -5.69
C MET A 34 8.56 -0.94 -6.22
N SER A 35 9.65 -1.39 -6.83
CA SER A 35 9.77 -2.74 -7.38
C SER A 35 9.72 -3.82 -6.31
N TRP A 36 10.13 -3.50 -5.08
CA TRP A 36 10.02 -4.41 -3.94
C TRP A 36 8.56 -4.65 -3.56
N SER A 37 7.75 -3.58 -3.51
CA SER A 37 6.30 -3.72 -3.27
C SER A 37 5.63 -4.53 -4.38
N ILE A 38 5.94 -4.22 -5.65
CA ILE A 38 5.39 -4.97 -6.80
C ILE A 38 5.75 -6.44 -6.70
N ARG A 39 7.01 -6.77 -6.39
CA ARG A 39 7.48 -8.15 -6.24
C ARG A 39 6.75 -8.91 -5.13
N ALA A 40 6.45 -8.26 -4.01
CA ALA A 40 5.71 -8.92 -2.92
C ALA A 40 4.29 -9.31 -3.34
N PHE A 41 3.61 -8.51 -4.14
CA PHE A 41 2.31 -8.83 -4.71
C PHE A 41 2.39 -9.87 -5.83
N ASP A 42 3.41 -9.78 -6.68
CA ASP A 42 3.65 -10.70 -7.79
C ASP A 42 3.85 -12.15 -7.30
N ARG A 43 4.45 -12.32 -6.13
CA ARG A 43 4.68 -13.64 -5.51
C ARG A 43 3.44 -14.26 -4.84
N SER A 44 2.35 -13.52 -4.73
CA SER A 44 1.12 -14.02 -4.13
C SER A 44 0.25 -14.71 -5.18
N ASP A 45 -0.01 -15.99 -5.00
CA ASP A 45 -0.95 -16.76 -5.85
C ASP A 45 -2.40 -16.24 -5.77
N LYS A 46 -2.68 -15.30 -4.83
CA LYS A 46 -3.99 -14.67 -4.65
C LYS A 46 -4.14 -13.38 -5.43
N VAL A 47 -3.05 -12.87 -6.00
CA VAL A 47 -3.02 -11.63 -6.78
C VAL A 47 -2.94 -11.96 -8.26
N GLY A 48 -3.96 -11.60 -9.03
CA GLY A 48 -4.04 -11.90 -10.46
C GLY A 48 -3.76 -10.71 -11.37
N HIS A 49 -3.60 -9.49 -10.83
CA HIS A 49 -3.28 -8.28 -11.59
C HIS A 49 -2.70 -7.21 -10.68
N ILE A 50 -1.82 -6.36 -11.22
CA ILE A 50 -1.23 -5.22 -10.52
C ILE A 50 -1.48 -3.95 -11.33
N VAL A 51 -2.09 -2.94 -10.72
CA VAL A 51 -2.25 -1.59 -11.27
C VAL A 51 -1.24 -0.68 -10.58
N VAL A 52 -0.32 -0.10 -11.34
CA VAL A 52 0.63 0.90 -10.83
C VAL A 52 0.05 2.29 -11.08
N VAL A 53 -0.18 3.06 -10.01
CA VAL A 53 -0.70 4.43 -10.12
C VAL A 53 0.46 5.41 -10.06
N CYS A 54 0.70 6.14 -11.15
CA CYS A 54 1.81 7.08 -11.27
C CYS A 54 1.45 8.27 -12.14
N PRO A 55 2.21 9.40 -12.08
CA PRO A 55 2.03 10.51 -13.00
C PRO A 55 2.20 10.05 -14.46
N ALA A 56 1.31 10.50 -15.35
CA ALA A 56 1.28 10.07 -16.75
C ALA A 56 2.62 10.31 -17.46
N GLU A 57 3.23 11.45 -17.19
CA GLU A 57 4.53 11.85 -17.76
C GLU A 57 5.71 10.99 -17.29
N ARG A 58 5.54 10.30 -16.16
CA ARG A 58 6.59 9.42 -15.59
C ARG A 58 6.35 7.94 -15.90
N ARG A 59 5.24 7.58 -16.51
CA ARG A 59 4.87 6.19 -16.78
C ARG A 59 5.94 5.43 -17.57
N ALA A 60 6.44 6.04 -18.65
CA ALA A 60 7.46 5.42 -19.47
C ALA A 60 8.77 5.19 -18.72
N GLU A 61 9.19 6.14 -17.88
CA GLU A 61 10.36 6.02 -17.03
C GLU A 61 10.19 4.91 -15.98
N MET A 62 9.05 4.91 -15.28
CA MET A 62 8.76 3.90 -14.25
C MET A 62 8.69 2.49 -14.86
N ARG A 63 8.06 2.33 -16.04
CA ARG A 63 8.05 1.06 -16.75
C ARG A 63 9.47 0.60 -17.05
N ARG A 64 10.26 1.44 -17.70
CA ARG A 64 11.63 1.11 -18.11
C ARG A 64 12.57 0.79 -16.94
N LEU A 65 12.42 1.44 -15.78
CA LEU A 65 13.33 1.29 -14.66
C LEU A 65 12.85 0.30 -13.60
N ALA A 66 11.55 0.18 -13.38
CA ALA A 66 11.00 -0.57 -12.26
C ALA A 66 10.18 -1.81 -12.67
N ILE A 67 9.85 -1.96 -13.96
CA ILE A 67 9.06 -3.09 -14.46
C ILE A 67 9.87 -3.91 -15.45
N ASP A 68 10.24 -3.33 -16.59
CA ASP A 68 10.86 -4.07 -17.71
C ASP A 68 12.16 -4.82 -17.36
N PRO A 69 13.01 -4.37 -16.40
CA PRO A 69 14.22 -5.10 -16.03
C PRO A 69 13.97 -6.33 -15.13
N PHE A 70 12.74 -6.59 -14.73
CA PHE A 70 12.41 -7.65 -13.78
C PHE A 70 11.35 -8.57 -14.34
N ASP A 71 11.48 -9.87 -14.09
CA ASP A 71 10.49 -10.87 -14.47
C ASP A 71 9.37 -10.88 -13.44
N TYR A 72 8.19 -10.39 -13.86
CA TYR A 72 6.95 -10.46 -13.10
C TYR A 72 5.98 -11.37 -13.85
N ASP A 73 5.44 -12.37 -13.13
CA ASP A 73 4.45 -13.30 -13.69
C ASP A 73 3.05 -12.68 -13.74
N THR A 74 2.76 -11.79 -12.77
CA THR A 74 1.48 -11.11 -12.67
C THR A 74 1.37 -9.96 -13.70
N PRO A 75 0.30 -9.90 -14.52
CA PRO A 75 0.08 -8.81 -15.46
C PRO A 75 0.06 -7.44 -14.77
N ILE A 76 0.81 -6.46 -15.35
CA ILE A 76 0.92 -5.11 -14.81
C ILE A 76 0.33 -4.10 -15.79
N SER A 77 -0.56 -3.24 -15.28
CA SER A 77 -1.09 -2.07 -15.99
C SER A 77 -0.84 -0.78 -15.21
N PHE A 78 -1.17 0.36 -15.83
CA PHE A 78 -0.94 1.67 -15.23
C PHE A 78 -2.23 2.48 -15.20
N ALA A 79 -2.37 3.29 -14.13
CA ALA A 79 -3.37 4.34 -14.04
C ALA A 79 -2.69 5.69 -13.73
N ASP A 80 -3.33 6.79 -14.13
CA ASP A 80 -2.80 8.12 -13.88
C ASP A 80 -3.07 8.54 -12.43
N ALA A 81 -2.03 9.06 -11.77
CA ALA A 81 -2.17 9.65 -10.45
C ALA A 81 -3.00 10.93 -10.50
N GLY A 82 -3.83 11.12 -9.49
CA GLY A 82 -4.58 12.36 -9.28
C GLY A 82 -3.80 13.39 -8.45
N GLU A 83 -4.45 14.52 -8.16
CA GLU A 83 -3.86 15.60 -7.38
C GLU A 83 -3.58 15.19 -5.93
N THR A 84 -4.47 14.40 -5.35
CA THR A 84 -4.34 13.88 -3.99
C THR A 84 -4.05 12.39 -3.96
N ARG A 85 -3.66 11.85 -2.79
CA ARG A 85 -3.55 10.41 -2.60
C ARG A 85 -4.90 9.73 -2.83
N GLN A 86 -5.99 10.32 -2.35
CA GLN A 86 -7.36 9.80 -2.53
C GLN A 86 -7.74 9.75 -4.02
N ASP A 87 -7.42 10.78 -4.82
CA ASP A 87 -7.68 10.76 -6.26
C ASP A 87 -6.84 9.70 -6.98
N SER A 88 -5.60 9.52 -6.54
CA SER A 88 -4.71 8.49 -7.07
C SER A 88 -5.24 7.08 -6.76
N THR A 89 -5.70 6.81 -5.52
CA THR A 89 -6.29 5.52 -5.18
C THR A 89 -7.59 5.28 -5.93
N ARG A 90 -8.44 6.30 -6.07
CA ARG A 90 -9.65 6.23 -6.88
C ARG A 90 -9.35 5.84 -8.33
N ALA A 91 -8.37 6.49 -8.96
CA ALA A 91 -7.96 6.17 -10.32
C ALA A 91 -7.49 4.71 -10.43
N GLY A 92 -6.70 4.24 -9.48
CA GLY A 92 -6.26 2.85 -9.38
C GLY A 92 -7.42 1.86 -9.25
N VAL A 93 -8.38 2.15 -8.36
CA VAL A 93 -9.59 1.31 -8.15
C VAL A 93 -10.47 1.24 -9.42
N HIS A 94 -10.58 2.36 -10.14
CA HIS A 94 -11.32 2.37 -11.41
C HIS A 94 -10.61 1.64 -12.54
N ALA A 95 -9.28 1.52 -12.47
CA ALA A 95 -8.47 0.80 -13.44
C ALA A 95 -8.38 -0.73 -13.16
N VAL A 96 -8.96 -1.20 -12.05
CA VAL A 96 -9.05 -2.64 -11.76
C VAL A 96 -9.82 -3.32 -12.89
N PRO A 97 -9.26 -4.35 -13.57
CA PRO A 97 -9.93 -5.06 -14.64
C PRO A 97 -11.23 -5.73 -14.16
N ALA A 98 -12.13 -6.00 -15.09
CA ALA A 98 -13.35 -6.74 -14.76
C ALA A 98 -13.02 -8.17 -14.29
N GLY A 99 -13.81 -8.69 -13.35
CA GLY A 99 -13.65 -10.06 -12.82
C GLY A 99 -12.87 -10.13 -11.50
N PHE A 100 -12.28 -9.04 -11.02
CA PHE A 100 -11.69 -8.96 -9.69
C PHE A 100 -12.73 -8.53 -8.66
N GLU A 101 -12.86 -9.32 -7.60
CA GLU A 101 -13.80 -9.03 -6.50
C GLU A 101 -13.19 -8.12 -5.44
N TYR A 102 -11.87 -8.23 -5.24
CA TYR A 102 -11.14 -7.49 -4.21
C TYR A 102 -10.03 -6.63 -4.81
N VAL A 103 -9.74 -5.52 -4.12
CA VAL A 103 -8.63 -4.62 -4.42
C VAL A 103 -7.75 -4.46 -3.18
N ALA A 104 -6.43 -4.64 -3.34
CA ALA A 104 -5.43 -4.40 -2.31
C ALA A 104 -4.67 -3.11 -2.63
N ILE A 105 -4.95 -2.04 -1.89
CA ILE A 105 -4.32 -0.73 -2.09
C ILE A 105 -3.06 -0.65 -1.24
N HIS A 106 -1.92 -0.37 -1.88
CA HIS A 106 -0.63 -0.35 -1.21
C HIS A 106 0.22 0.85 -1.60
N ASP A 107 0.89 1.43 -0.61
CA ASP A 107 1.86 2.50 -0.84
C ASP A 107 3.15 1.90 -1.44
N GLY A 108 3.50 2.24 -2.68
CA GLY A 108 4.75 1.80 -3.33
C GLY A 108 6.03 2.23 -2.60
N ALA A 109 5.90 3.03 -1.54
CA ALA A 109 6.97 3.43 -0.64
C ALA A 109 7.10 2.56 0.62
N ARG A 110 6.43 1.38 0.68
CA ARG A 110 6.58 0.38 1.73
C ARG A 110 7.20 -0.91 1.18
N PRO A 111 8.49 -0.90 0.89
CA PRO A 111 9.16 -1.99 0.18
C PRO A 111 9.33 -3.26 1.01
N LEU A 112 9.00 -3.22 2.31
CA LEU A 112 9.23 -4.31 3.25
C LEU A 112 7.98 -5.16 3.52
N ILE A 113 6.86 -4.89 2.84
CA ILE A 113 5.69 -5.77 2.92
C ILE A 113 6.07 -7.17 2.43
N THR A 114 5.62 -8.19 3.10
CA THR A 114 5.89 -9.59 2.71
C THR A 114 4.67 -10.22 2.05
N THR A 115 4.89 -11.22 1.21
CA THR A 115 3.82 -11.99 0.55
C THR A 115 2.92 -12.65 1.58
N GLU A 116 3.49 -13.20 2.65
CA GLU A 116 2.73 -13.85 3.74
C GLU A 116 1.78 -12.86 4.43
N ALA A 117 2.22 -11.62 4.65
CA ALA A 117 1.36 -10.58 5.26
C ALA A 117 0.23 -10.15 4.30
N ILE A 118 0.50 -10.08 3.00
CA ILE A 118 -0.50 -9.84 1.96
C ILE A 118 -1.53 -10.97 1.97
N ASP A 119 -1.07 -12.21 1.90
CA ASP A 119 -1.90 -13.40 1.84
C ASP A 119 -2.76 -13.58 3.09
N HIS A 120 -2.18 -13.32 4.27
CA HIS A 120 -2.92 -13.35 5.53
C HIS A 120 -4.04 -12.30 5.57
N ALA A 121 -3.76 -11.08 5.14
CA ALA A 121 -4.77 -10.01 5.09
C ALA A 121 -5.91 -10.35 4.10
N ILE A 122 -5.58 -10.93 2.93
CA ILE A 122 -6.58 -11.42 1.97
C ILE A 122 -7.43 -12.52 2.61
N ASP A 123 -6.83 -13.50 3.27
CA ASP A 123 -7.56 -14.61 3.91
C ASP A 123 -8.53 -14.13 4.98
N VAL A 124 -8.12 -13.16 5.80
CA VAL A 124 -9.00 -12.57 6.81
C VAL A 124 -10.24 -11.94 6.18
N LEU A 125 -10.06 -11.17 5.09
CA LEU A 125 -11.19 -10.54 4.40
C LEU A 125 -12.10 -11.57 3.74
N VAL A 126 -11.54 -12.52 3.01
CA VAL A 126 -12.30 -13.51 2.23
C VAL A 126 -13.05 -14.49 3.14
N SER A 127 -12.50 -14.79 4.33
CA SER A 127 -13.12 -15.73 5.29
C SER A 127 -14.30 -15.13 6.05
N ASP A 128 -14.41 -13.82 6.16
CA ASP A 128 -15.50 -13.14 6.89
C ASP A 128 -16.29 -12.19 5.96
N ARG A 129 -17.35 -12.71 5.37
CA ARG A 129 -18.21 -11.97 4.43
C ARG A 129 -18.95 -10.76 5.08
N ALA A 130 -18.89 -10.60 6.39
CA ALA A 130 -19.41 -9.42 7.08
C ALA A 130 -18.44 -8.24 7.06
N LEU A 131 -17.21 -8.43 6.56
CA LEU A 131 -16.23 -7.37 6.42
C LEU A 131 -16.30 -6.74 5.02
N ASP A 132 -16.26 -5.41 4.98
CA ASP A 132 -16.10 -4.63 3.77
C ASP A 132 -14.62 -4.40 3.44
N GLY A 133 -13.73 -4.53 4.44
CA GLY A 133 -12.30 -4.38 4.26
C GLY A 133 -11.44 -4.80 5.45
N VAL A 134 -10.14 -4.86 5.20
CA VAL A 134 -9.10 -5.05 6.21
C VAL A 134 -7.97 -4.04 6.02
N VAL A 135 -7.33 -3.66 7.11
CA VAL A 135 -6.20 -2.73 7.12
C VAL A 135 -5.03 -3.40 7.82
N CYS A 136 -3.92 -3.55 7.10
CA CYS A 136 -2.66 -3.92 7.72
C CYS A 136 -2.18 -2.81 8.65
N GLY A 137 -1.69 -3.17 9.83
CA GLY A 137 -1.22 -2.20 10.81
C GLY A 137 -0.54 -2.83 12.01
N GLN A 138 -0.22 -2.00 12.99
CA GLN A 138 0.39 -2.39 14.24
C GLN A 138 -0.38 -1.82 15.42
N PRO A 139 -0.65 -2.58 16.48
CA PRO A 139 -1.12 -1.99 17.74
C PRO A 139 -0.09 -0.99 18.26
N ALA A 140 -0.57 0.13 18.81
CA ALA A 140 0.32 1.15 19.36
C ALA A 140 1.14 0.59 20.54
N ILE A 141 2.45 0.77 20.47
CA ILE A 141 3.39 0.33 21.51
C ILE A 141 3.78 1.47 22.45
N ASP A 142 3.82 2.70 21.95
CA ASP A 142 4.13 3.90 22.72
C ASP A 142 2.90 4.43 23.44
N THR A 143 3.14 5.23 24.49
CA THR A 143 2.07 5.98 25.16
C THR A 143 1.67 7.16 24.26
N LEU A 144 0.43 7.14 23.77
CA LEU A 144 -0.11 8.22 22.95
C LEU A 144 -0.65 9.36 23.81
N LYS A 145 -0.54 10.59 23.32
CA LYS A 145 -1.05 11.80 23.94
C LYS A 145 -1.97 12.54 22.96
N ILE A 146 -3.11 12.96 23.43
CA ILE A 146 -3.93 13.96 22.75
C ILE A 146 -3.41 15.32 23.21
N VAL A 147 -3.12 16.20 22.27
CA VAL A 147 -2.52 17.51 22.54
C VAL A 147 -3.37 18.64 21.91
N ASP A 148 -3.34 19.80 22.60
CA ASP A 148 -3.79 21.08 22.05
C ASP A 148 -2.57 22.00 22.02
N GLY A 149 -2.09 22.30 20.80
CA GLY A 149 -0.76 22.84 20.61
C GLY A 149 0.30 21.89 21.21
N ASP A 150 1.10 22.38 22.16
CA ASP A 150 2.14 21.61 22.85
C ASP A 150 1.66 21.08 24.22
N ASN A 151 0.42 21.35 24.63
CA ASN A 151 -0.11 20.94 25.92
C ASN A 151 -0.79 19.58 25.82
N ILE A 152 -0.48 18.68 26.75
CA ILE A 152 -1.15 17.40 26.84
C ILE A 152 -2.55 17.61 27.43
N VAL A 153 -3.58 17.19 26.68
CA VAL A 153 -4.99 17.25 27.11
C VAL A 153 -5.42 15.91 27.72
N GLU A 154 -4.99 14.79 27.09
CA GLU A 154 -5.40 13.45 27.52
C GLU A 154 -4.33 12.40 27.22
N THR A 155 -4.32 11.34 27.99
CA THR A 155 -3.51 10.14 27.76
C THR A 155 -4.47 8.96 27.62
N PRO A 156 -4.94 8.63 26.42
CA PRO A 156 -5.87 7.53 26.21
C PRO A 156 -5.19 6.17 26.37
N PRO A 157 -5.95 5.09 26.68
CA PRO A 157 -5.42 3.73 26.69
C PRO A 157 -4.91 3.34 25.30
N ARG A 158 -3.63 2.99 25.20
CA ARG A 158 -2.99 2.68 23.90
C ARG A 158 -3.57 1.45 23.19
N GLU A 159 -4.21 0.57 23.95
CA GLU A 159 -4.87 -0.65 23.45
C GLU A 159 -6.00 -0.36 22.47
N LEU A 160 -6.53 0.86 22.47
CA LEU A 160 -7.56 1.34 21.56
C LEU A 160 -6.99 1.83 20.21
N TYR A 161 -5.67 1.90 20.05
CA TYR A 161 -5.04 2.54 18.90
C TYR A 161 -4.20 1.57 18.09
N TRP A 162 -4.31 1.69 16.80
CA TRP A 162 -3.47 1.03 15.82
C TRP A 162 -2.83 2.04 14.89
N ALA A 163 -1.57 1.82 14.54
CA ALA A 163 -0.90 2.54 13.47
C ALA A 163 -1.25 1.87 12.15
N ALA A 164 -2.18 2.47 11.40
CA ALA A 164 -2.61 1.97 10.10
C ALA A 164 -1.45 2.02 9.08
N GLN A 165 -1.31 0.95 8.35
CA GLN A 165 -0.35 0.78 7.27
C GLN A 165 -1.07 0.36 5.98
N THR A 166 -0.33 -0.14 5.01
CA THR A 166 -0.86 -0.79 3.81
C THR A 166 -0.15 -2.14 3.60
N PRO A 167 -0.80 -3.11 2.92
CA PRO A 167 -2.02 -2.98 2.14
C PRO A 167 -3.28 -2.73 2.98
N GLN A 168 -4.22 -2.03 2.37
CA GLN A 168 -5.61 -1.93 2.80
C GLN A 168 -6.44 -2.63 1.72
N ILE A 169 -7.21 -3.65 2.10
CA ILE A 169 -7.86 -4.53 1.14
C ILE A 169 -9.38 -4.45 1.33
N PHE A 170 -10.09 -4.28 0.23
CA PHE A 170 -11.55 -4.05 0.22
C PHE A 170 -12.21 -4.83 -0.91
N SER A 171 -13.53 -5.02 -0.85
CA SER A 171 -14.25 -5.34 -2.08
C SER A 171 -14.17 -4.15 -3.05
N VAL A 172 -14.01 -4.45 -4.34
CA VAL A 172 -13.92 -3.40 -5.39
C VAL A 172 -15.16 -2.53 -5.38
N ASP A 173 -16.35 -3.14 -5.20
CA ASP A 173 -17.63 -2.41 -5.19
C ASP A 173 -17.77 -1.51 -3.96
N ALA A 174 -17.38 -1.98 -2.77
CA ALA A 174 -17.38 -1.14 -1.57
C ALA A 174 -16.47 0.07 -1.75
N MET A 175 -15.27 -0.14 -2.28
CA MET A 175 -14.31 0.94 -2.47
C MET A 175 -14.77 1.95 -3.52
N LYS A 176 -15.37 1.49 -4.63
CA LYS A 176 -15.97 2.40 -5.64
C LYS A 176 -17.09 3.25 -5.05
N ARG A 177 -18.01 2.63 -4.26
CA ARG A 177 -19.08 3.37 -3.57
C ARG A 177 -18.53 4.38 -2.57
N ALA A 178 -17.48 3.98 -1.79
CA ALA A 178 -16.86 4.85 -0.81
C ALA A 178 -16.23 6.10 -1.45
N HIS A 179 -15.53 5.94 -2.56
CA HIS A 179 -14.99 7.08 -3.32
C HIS A 179 -16.09 7.97 -3.89
N ALA A 180 -17.18 7.39 -4.41
CA ALA A 180 -18.31 8.15 -4.95
C ALA A 180 -19.01 8.98 -3.86
N ALA A 181 -19.26 8.40 -2.68
CA ALA A 181 -19.83 9.09 -1.53
C ALA A 181 -18.91 10.22 -1.03
N ALA A 182 -17.61 9.95 -0.90
CA ALA A 182 -16.63 10.96 -0.49
C ALA A 182 -16.60 12.17 -1.43
N ILE A 183 -16.69 11.94 -2.74
CA ILE A 183 -16.77 13.05 -3.74
C ILE A 183 -18.05 13.85 -3.54
N ALA A 184 -19.22 13.17 -3.41
CA ALA A 184 -20.50 13.83 -3.26
C ALA A 184 -20.57 14.70 -1.98
N GLU A 185 -19.84 14.31 -0.94
CA GLU A 185 -19.79 15.00 0.36
C GLU A 185 -18.61 15.99 0.48
N GLY A 186 -17.71 16.04 -0.50
CA GLY A 186 -16.46 16.82 -0.39
C GLY A 186 -15.54 16.33 0.73
N PHE A 187 -15.62 15.03 1.07
CA PHE A 187 -14.84 14.45 2.16
C PHE A 187 -13.46 13.99 1.68
N ILE A 188 -12.43 14.36 2.44
CA ILE A 188 -11.06 13.89 2.24
C ILE A 188 -10.67 13.02 3.41
N GLY A 189 -10.50 11.72 3.16
CA GLY A 189 -10.06 10.74 4.13
C GLY A 189 -8.56 10.81 4.39
N THR A 190 -8.15 10.35 5.56
CA THR A 190 -6.72 10.21 5.91
C THR A 190 -6.09 8.99 5.25
N ASP A 191 -6.90 7.95 5.00
CA ASP A 191 -6.54 6.71 4.31
C ASP A 191 -7.78 6.14 3.58
N ASP A 192 -7.63 4.96 2.96
CA ASP A 192 -8.72 4.36 2.17
C ASP A 192 -9.80 3.76 3.07
N SER A 193 -9.43 3.24 4.25
CA SER A 193 -10.39 2.67 5.21
C SER A 193 -11.38 3.71 5.72
N SER A 194 -10.92 4.93 5.97
CA SER A 194 -11.77 6.02 6.48
C SER A 194 -12.94 6.35 5.54
N LEU A 195 -12.80 6.10 4.23
CA LEU A 195 -13.88 6.27 3.27
C LEU A 195 -14.95 5.19 3.45
N VAL A 196 -14.53 3.95 3.67
CA VAL A 196 -15.42 2.80 3.88
C VAL A 196 -16.12 2.90 5.23
N GLU A 197 -15.39 3.23 6.29
CA GLU A 197 -15.91 3.46 7.64
C GLU A 197 -16.98 4.55 7.67
N ARG A 198 -16.76 5.65 6.93
CA ARG A 198 -17.73 6.75 6.84
C ARG A 198 -19.07 6.32 6.26
N MET A 199 -19.12 5.31 5.40
CA MET A 199 -20.36 4.73 4.89
C MET A 199 -20.98 3.70 5.84
N GLY A 200 -20.40 3.48 7.03
CA GLY A 200 -20.83 2.44 7.97
C GLY A 200 -20.30 1.05 7.63
N GLY A 201 -19.31 0.95 6.73
CA GLY A 201 -18.65 -0.30 6.38
C GLY A 201 -17.81 -0.86 7.54
N ARG A 202 -17.72 -2.18 7.59
CA ARG A 202 -16.96 -2.90 8.64
C ARG A 202 -15.56 -3.18 8.16
N VAL A 203 -14.58 -2.53 8.79
CA VAL A 203 -13.15 -2.72 8.50
C VAL A 203 -12.46 -3.30 9.73
N ARG A 204 -11.59 -4.29 9.51
CA ARG A 204 -10.82 -4.97 10.56
C ARG A 204 -9.33 -4.66 10.43
N CYS A 205 -8.66 -4.35 11.55
CA CYS A 205 -7.21 -4.30 11.59
C CYS A 205 -6.61 -5.71 11.58
N VAL A 206 -5.57 -5.90 10.75
CA VAL A 206 -4.79 -7.13 10.64
C VAL A 206 -3.33 -6.80 10.93
N GLN A 207 -2.72 -7.54 11.84
CA GLN A 207 -1.33 -7.26 12.20
C GLN A 207 -0.40 -7.62 11.04
N SER A 208 0.42 -6.65 10.64
CA SER A 208 1.49 -6.80 9.65
C SER A 208 2.86 -6.89 10.33
N PRO A 209 3.95 -7.22 9.61
CA PRO A 209 5.28 -7.16 10.17
C PRO A 209 5.63 -5.76 10.69
N ARG A 210 6.35 -5.69 11.82
CA ARG A 210 6.74 -4.40 12.43
C ARG A 210 7.65 -3.57 11.54
N ASP A 211 8.41 -4.23 10.72
CA ASP A 211 9.35 -3.63 9.78
C ASP A 211 8.72 -3.20 8.44
N ASN A 212 7.39 -3.29 8.27
CA ASN A 212 6.68 -2.74 7.10
C ASN A 212 6.72 -1.21 7.09
N LEU A 213 7.95 -0.67 7.04
CA LEU A 213 8.25 0.75 7.12
C LEU A 213 7.85 1.48 5.84
N LYS A 214 7.41 2.74 5.99
CA LYS A 214 7.17 3.65 4.87
C LYS A 214 8.37 4.57 4.69
N VAL A 215 9.06 4.47 3.57
CA VAL A 215 10.11 5.43 3.20
C VAL A 215 9.47 6.79 2.94
N THR A 216 9.75 7.77 3.78
CA THR A 216 9.18 9.11 3.74
C THR A 216 10.26 10.18 3.55
N VAL A 217 11.39 9.99 4.21
CA VAL A 217 12.58 10.85 4.16
C VAL A 217 13.81 10.00 3.77
N PRO A 218 14.92 10.62 3.32
CA PRO A 218 16.13 9.86 2.91
C PRO A 218 16.70 8.96 4.00
N GLU A 219 16.56 9.35 5.26
CA GLU A 219 17.06 8.62 6.42
C GLU A 219 16.40 7.23 6.57
N ASP A 220 15.16 7.07 6.09
CA ASP A 220 14.43 5.80 6.11
C ASP A 220 15.07 4.74 5.21
N LEU A 221 15.90 5.13 4.24
CA LEU A 221 16.55 4.20 3.33
C LEU A 221 17.53 3.27 4.04
N ARG A 222 18.23 3.77 5.08
CA ARG A 222 19.26 2.97 5.78
C ARG A 222 18.68 1.72 6.43
N PRO A 223 17.67 1.81 7.33
CA PRO A 223 17.06 0.62 7.91
C PRO A 223 16.39 -0.26 6.87
N VAL A 224 15.70 0.31 5.87
CA VAL A 224 15.05 -0.46 4.81
C VAL A 224 16.07 -1.26 3.99
N THR A 225 17.19 -0.65 3.59
CA THR A 225 18.25 -1.35 2.86
C THR A 225 18.85 -2.49 3.68
N ALA A 226 19.12 -2.25 4.97
CA ALA A 226 19.69 -3.27 5.84
C ALA A 226 18.77 -4.49 5.99
N ILE A 227 17.46 -4.27 6.14
CA ILE A 227 16.47 -5.34 6.26
C ILE A 227 16.37 -6.13 4.94
N LEU A 228 16.29 -5.45 3.79
CA LEU A 228 16.23 -6.12 2.49
C LEU A 228 17.48 -6.96 2.22
N LEU A 229 18.67 -6.43 2.49
CA LEU A 229 19.90 -7.19 2.34
C LEU A 229 19.97 -8.41 3.28
N GLY A 230 19.46 -8.28 4.51
CA GLY A 230 19.34 -9.40 5.44
C GLY A 230 18.44 -10.51 4.89
N ARG A 231 17.23 -10.15 4.43
CA ARG A 231 16.29 -11.11 3.83
C ARG A 231 16.86 -11.80 2.58
N MET A 232 17.58 -11.05 1.73
CA MET A 232 18.26 -11.64 0.58
C MET A 232 19.35 -12.65 0.98
N ALA A 233 20.10 -12.37 2.05
CA ALA A 233 21.14 -13.27 2.54
C ALA A 233 20.57 -14.56 3.17
N GLU A 234 19.37 -14.49 3.74
CA GLU A 234 18.63 -15.62 4.32
C GLU A 234 17.91 -16.48 3.27
N GLY A 235 17.97 -16.09 1.99
CA GLY A 235 17.38 -16.84 0.88
C GLY A 235 15.88 -16.55 0.67
N GLU A 236 15.28 -15.68 1.42
CA GLU A 236 13.87 -15.29 1.25
C GLU A 236 13.64 -14.63 -0.11
N ASP A 237 14.71 -14.16 -0.77
CA ASP A 237 14.67 -13.37 -2.01
C ASP A 237 15.39 -14.02 -3.21
N LEU A 238 15.94 -15.23 -3.10
CA LEU A 238 16.81 -15.83 -4.14
C LEU A 238 16.11 -16.59 -5.28
N HIS A 239 14.80 -16.72 -5.29
CA HIS A 239 14.11 -17.30 -6.44
C HIS A 239 13.90 -16.23 -7.51
N HIS A 240 14.66 -16.34 -8.62
CA HIS A 240 14.71 -15.53 -9.85
C HIS A 240 15.74 -14.38 -9.88
N VAL A 241 17.02 -14.71 -9.72
CA VAL A 241 18.11 -13.99 -10.34
C VAL A 241 18.87 -15.03 -11.18
N GLN A 242 18.48 -15.19 -12.42
CA GLN A 242 19.31 -15.74 -13.50
C GLN A 242 19.32 -14.75 -14.64
#